data_d10ad6b859c76564e940d21731aabd43
#
_entry.id   d10ad6b859c76564e940d21731aabd43
#
_cell.length_a   1.000
_cell.length_b   1.000
_cell.length_c   1.000
_cell.angle_alpha   90.00
_cell.angle_beta   90.00
_cell.angle_gamma   90.00
#
_symmetry.space_group_name_H-M   'P 1'
#
loop_
_entity.id
_entity.type
_entity.pdbx_description
1 polymer ?
#
loop_
_entity_poly.entity_id
_entity_poly.type
_entity_poly.pdbx_seq_one_letter_code
_entity_poly.pdbx_strand_id
1 'polypeptide(L)'
;IRYQDDRPHIRLRIYLHGNGTNSLQEVFSFINIALTLEYIDDYSICPYEREYERYGAGNYNLIEKFFMVDSKLCLDILKLRRNLSNTEFKSLNVYVAIGLLQPFLGKIENQEFIFRQKSNKLDKSEANLIKSELRNNNYFSRCQELKSYKECKDLLKSIINQRTVPYEQLADSLLHMHFNRLFGDLDLEFRYRNYILEVLNATKNGIRIDIN
;
A
#
# COMPACT_ATOMS: atom_id res chain seq x y z
N ILE A 1 -6.66 5.92 -7.33
CA ILE A 1 -7.21 7.19 -6.83
C ILE A 1 -8.72 7.05 -6.92
N ARG A 2 -9.40 7.02 -5.77
CA ARG A 2 -10.83 7.25 -5.75
C ARG A 2 -11.03 8.75 -5.89
N TYR A 3 -11.47 9.18 -7.04
CA TYR A 3 -12.20 10.43 -7.12
C TYR A 3 -13.54 10.22 -6.39
N GLN A 4 -14.17 11.29 -5.90
CA GLN A 4 -15.54 11.26 -5.38
C GLN A 4 -16.51 10.98 -6.55
N ASP A 5 -16.45 9.76 -7.06
CA ASP A 5 -17.43 9.26 -7.99
C ASP A 5 -18.55 8.64 -7.16
N ASP A 6 -19.79 8.81 -7.58
CA ASP A 6 -20.99 8.37 -6.86
C ASP A 6 -21.08 6.84 -6.65
N ARG A 7 -20.17 6.06 -7.24
CA ARG A 7 -20.13 4.60 -7.13
C ARG A 7 -18.73 4.06 -6.83
N PRO A 8 -18.64 3.01 -6.00
CA PRO A 8 -17.38 2.29 -5.81
C PRO A 8 -16.87 1.72 -7.13
N HIS A 9 -15.60 1.92 -7.44
CA HIS A 9 -15.00 1.38 -8.66
C HIS A 9 -13.59 0.87 -8.43
N ILE A 10 -13.16 -0.08 -9.26
CA ILE A 10 -11.80 -0.60 -9.31
C ILE A 10 -11.12 -0.07 -10.56
N ARG A 11 -9.97 0.56 -10.42
CA ARG A 11 -9.12 0.96 -11.55
C ARG A 11 -8.06 -0.10 -11.80
N LEU A 12 -8.15 -0.72 -12.96
CA LEU A 12 -7.18 -1.71 -13.41
C LEU A 12 -6.27 -1.08 -14.46
N ARG A 13 -4.94 -1.20 -14.27
CA ARG A 13 -3.94 -0.81 -15.26
C ARG A 13 -3.27 -2.07 -15.76
N ILE A 14 -3.30 -2.26 -17.07
CA ILE A 14 -2.78 -3.48 -17.69
C ILE A 14 -1.68 -3.09 -18.64
N TYR A 15 -0.51 -3.71 -18.48
CA TYR A 15 0.59 -3.57 -19.40
C TYR A 15 0.44 -4.60 -20.52
N LEU A 16 0.32 -4.13 -21.75
CA LEU A 16 0.18 -4.98 -22.92
C LEU A 16 1.56 -5.24 -23.53
N HIS A 17 1.95 -6.49 -23.65
CA HIS A 17 3.18 -6.91 -24.31
C HIS A 17 2.96 -7.16 -25.82
N GLY A 18 3.96 -6.81 -26.63
CA GLY A 18 3.92 -7.06 -28.07
C GLY A 18 2.78 -6.32 -28.78
N ASN A 19 2.12 -6.98 -29.73
CA ASN A 19 1.01 -6.39 -30.50
C ASN A 19 -0.27 -6.20 -29.67
N GLY A 20 -0.28 -6.62 -28.40
CA GLY A 20 -1.37 -6.37 -27.45
C GLY A 20 -2.72 -7.06 -27.74
N THR A 21 -2.93 -7.59 -28.95
CA THR A 21 -4.25 -8.09 -29.39
C THR A 21 -4.74 -9.26 -28.55
N ASN A 22 -3.89 -10.27 -28.33
CA ASN A 22 -4.27 -11.44 -27.51
C ASN A 22 -4.51 -11.06 -26.04
N SER A 23 -3.67 -10.20 -25.48
CA SER A 23 -3.82 -9.72 -24.10
C SER A 23 -5.10 -8.90 -23.91
N LEU A 24 -5.49 -8.12 -24.90
CA LEU A 24 -6.78 -7.39 -24.88
C LEU A 24 -7.97 -8.35 -24.94
N GLN A 25 -7.91 -9.41 -25.74
CA GLN A 25 -8.96 -10.42 -25.79
C GLN A 25 -9.15 -11.13 -24.44
N GLU A 26 -8.05 -11.49 -23.77
CA GLU A 26 -8.09 -12.07 -22.42
C GLU A 26 -8.72 -11.11 -21.40
N VAL A 27 -8.35 -9.83 -21.45
CA VAL A 27 -8.93 -8.79 -20.58
C VAL A 27 -10.43 -8.66 -20.82
N PHE A 28 -10.88 -8.56 -22.09
CA PHE A 28 -12.31 -8.47 -22.39
C PHE A 28 -13.06 -9.73 -22.01
N SER A 29 -12.47 -10.90 -22.19
CA SER A 29 -13.06 -12.17 -21.73
C SER A 29 -13.26 -12.17 -20.21
N PHE A 30 -12.28 -11.70 -19.44
CA PHE A 30 -12.38 -11.57 -18.00
C PHE A 30 -13.47 -10.57 -17.59
N ILE A 31 -13.52 -9.40 -18.25
CA ILE A 31 -14.55 -8.38 -17.98
C ILE A 31 -15.95 -8.94 -18.26
N ASN A 32 -16.13 -9.64 -19.38
CA ASN A 32 -17.41 -10.25 -19.72
C ASN A 32 -17.86 -11.31 -18.69
N ILE A 33 -16.93 -12.11 -18.18
CA ILE A 33 -17.23 -13.04 -17.09
C ILE A 33 -17.65 -12.29 -15.83
N ALA A 34 -16.95 -11.23 -15.45
CA ALA A 34 -17.26 -10.43 -14.27
C ALA A 34 -18.64 -9.75 -14.38
N LEU A 35 -19.02 -9.25 -15.55
CA LEU A 35 -20.35 -8.73 -15.85
C LEU A 35 -21.42 -9.84 -15.77
N THR A 36 -21.18 -10.99 -16.40
CA THR A 36 -22.13 -12.12 -16.40
C THR A 36 -22.39 -12.67 -15.01
N LEU A 37 -21.37 -12.63 -14.13
CA LEU A 37 -21.48 -13.06 -12.74
C LEU A 37 -21.91 -11.93 -11.79
N GLU A 38 -22.28 -10.77 -12.30
CA GLU A 38 -22.72 -9.59 -11.54
C GLU A 38 -21.68 -9.13 -10.49
N TYR A 39 -20.39 -9.37 -10.72
CA TYR A 39 -19.31 -8.86 -9.88
C TYR A 39 -19.02 -7.39 -10.14
N ILE A 40 -19.37 -6.91 -11.34
CA ILE A 40 -19.34 -5.51 -11.76
C ILE A 40 -20.61 -5.17 -12.55
N ASP A 41 -21.07 -3.94 -12.45
CA ASP A 41 -22.26 -3.47 -13.16
C ASP A 41 -21.92 -2.98 -14.58
N ASP A 42 -20.78 -2.29 -14.71
CA ASP A 42 -20.30 -1.74 -15.97
C ASP A 42 -18.76 -1.60 -15.98
N TYR A 43 -18.21 -1.19 -17.10
CA TYR A 43 -16.79 -0.81 -17.21
C TYR A 43 -16.61 0.32 -18.22
N SER A 44 -15.50 1.05 -18.06
CA SER A 44 -15.05 2.04 -19.03
C SER A 44 -13.54 1.90 -19.30
N ILE A 45 -13.13 2.25 -20.51
CA ILE A 45 -11.72 2.29 -20.89
C ILE A 45 -11.32 3.76 -21.01
N CYS A 46 -10.35 4.18 -20.23
CA CYS A 46 -9.86 5.54 -20.22
C CYS A 46 -8.36 5.57 -20.53
N PRO A 47 -7.84 6.62 -21.18
CA PRO A 47 -6.41 6.84 -21.31
C PRO A 47 -5.73 6.83 -19.93
N TYR A 48 -4.53 6.24 -19.88
CA TYR A 48 -3.72 6.31 -18.68
C TYR A 48 -2.79 7.50 -18.75
N GLU A 49 -2.99 8.45 -17.83
CA GLU A 49 -2.12 9.60 -17.65
C GLU A 49 -1.16 9.35 -16.49
N ARG A 50 0.14 9.58 -16.73
CA ARG A 50 1.19 9.44 -15.74
C ARG A 50 1.25 10.66 -14.83
N GLU A 51 1.21 10.46 -13.54
CA GLU A 51 1.30 11.51 -12.51
C GLU A 51 2.76 11.90 -12.24
N TYR A 52 3.45 12.46 -13.26
CA TYR A 52 4.88 12.81 -13.15
C TYR A 52 5.19 13.80 -12.03
N GLU A 53 4.28 14.72 -11.76
CA GLU A 53 4.44 15.70 -10.67
C GLU A 53 4.47 15.03 -9.30
N ARG A 54 3.77 13.91 -9.17
CA ARG A 54 3.63 13.18 -7.91
C ARG A 54 4.79 12.23 -7.64
N TYR A 55 5.31 11.58 -8.68
CA TYR A 55 6.30 10.50 -8.54
C TYR A 55 7.65 10.82 -9.19
N GLY A 56 7.74 11.88 -9.97
CA GLY A 56 8.92 12.25 -10.75
C GLY A 56 9.02 11.52 -12.09
N ALA A 57 9.42 12.22 -13.14
CA ALA A 57 9.48 11.68 -14.50
C ALA A 57 10.56 10.60 -14.68
N GLY A 58 11.72 10.78 -14.04
CA GLY A 58 12.88 9.88 -14.20
C GLY A 58 12.66 8.45 -13.68
N ASN A 59 11.73 8.29 -12.74
CA ASN A 59 11.50 7.03 -12.03
C ASN A 59 10.22 6.32 -12.41
N TYR A 60 9.46 6.85 -13.35
CA TYR A 60 8.07 6.43 -13.50
C TYR A 60 7.92 4.94 -13.84
N ASN A 61 8.82 4.38 -14.63
CA ASN A 61 8.82 2.94 -14.93
C ASN A 61 9.05 2.07 -13.68
N LEU A 62 9.88 2.53 -12.73
CA LEU A 62 10.09 1.85 -11.45
C LEU A 62 8.86 1.98 -10.56
N ILE A 63 8.19 3.13 -10.58
CA ILE A 63 6.94 3.38 -9.86
C ILE A 63 5.82 2.46 -10.37
N GLU A 64 5.66 2.35 -11.69
CA GLU A 64 4.66 1.44 -12.29
C GLU A 64 4.96 -0.02 -11.93
N LYS A 65 6.23 -0.43 -11.97
CA LYS A 65 6.65 -1.77 -11.52
C LYS A 65 6.38 -1.98 -10.04
N PHE A 66 6.68 -0.99 -9.20
CA PHE A 66 6.34 -1.05 -7.79
C PHE A 66 4.83 -1.20 -7.58
N PHE A 67 4.00 -0.44 -8.27
CA PHE A 67 2.54 -0.55 -8.16
C PHE A 67 2.01 -1.92 -8.57
N MET A 68 2.61 -2.55 -9.56
CA MET A 68 2.26 -3.92 -9.95
C MET A 68 2.59 -4.92 -8.83
N VAL A 69 3.78 -4.84 -8.25
CA VAL A 69 4.21 -5.73 -7.16
C VAL A 69 3.45 -5.45 -5.87
N ASP A 70 3.19 -4.19 -5.55
CA ASP A 70 2.40 -3.78 -4.39
C ASP A 70 0.95 -4.24 -4.50
N SER A 71 0.36 -4.23 -5.69
CA SER A 71 -0.97 -4.82 -5.91
C SER A 71 -0.99 -6.31 -5.61
N LYS A 72 0.06 -7.03 -5.99
CA LYS A 72 0.23 -8.44 -5.64
C LYS A 72 0.40 -8.64 -4.15
N LEU A 73 1.21 -7.80 -3.49
CA LEU A 73 1.38 -7.82 -2.04
C LEU A 73 0.05 -7.60 -1.31
N CYS A 74 -0.74 -6.62 -1.73
CA CYS A 74 -2.06 -6.37 -1.16
C CYS A 74 -2.98 -7.60 -1.30
N LEU A 75 -2.99 -8.26 -2.47
CA LEU A 75 -3.76 -9.48 -2.67
C LEU A 75 -3.28 -10.63 -1.77
N ASP A 76 -1.98 -10.80 -1.60
CA ASP A 76 -1.40 -11.81 -0.71
C ASP A 76 -1.81 -11.55 0.76
N ILE A 77 -1.78 -10.30 1.21
CA ILE A 77 -2.24 -9.89 2.55
C ILE A 77 -3.74 -10.16 2.72
N LEU A 78 -4.57 -9.82 1.71
CA LEU A 78 -6.01 -10.05 1.77
C LEU A 78 -6.37 -11.55 1.83
N LYS A 79 -5.59 -12.42 1.18
CA LYS A 79 -5.73 -13.88 1.30
C LYS A 79 -5.47 -14.36 2.74
N LEU A 80 -4.46 -13.78 3.42
CA LEU A 80 -4.14 -14.10 4.80
C LEU A 80 -5.25 -13.69 5.78
N ARG A 81 -6.07 -12.68 5.43
CA ARG A 81 -7.16 -12.17 6.26
C ARG A 81 -8.07 -13.27 6.81
N ARG A 82 -8.30 -14.32 6.04
CA ARG A 82 -9.19 -15.43 6.42
C ARG A 82 -8.70 -16.24 7.63
N ASN A 83 -7.40 -16.22 7.87
CA ASN A 83 -6.71 -17.01 8.91
C ASN A 83 -6.21 -16.14 10.08
N LEU A 84 -6.56 -14.85 10.10
CA LEU A 84 -6.09 -13.91 11.09
C LEU A 84 -7.26 -13.31 11.87
N SER A 85 -7.07 -13.11 13.16
CA SER A 85 -7.94 -12.26 13.96
C SER A 85 -7.89 -10.81 13.45
N ASN A 86 -8.85 -10.00 13.89
CA ASN A 86 -8.89 -8.60 13.48
C ASN A 86 -7.64 -7.82 13.91
N THR A 87 -7.14 -8.09 15.14
CA THR A 87 -5.92 -7.46 15.67
C THR A 87 -4.68 -7.92 14.91
N GLU A 88 -4.52 -9.21 14.64
CA GLU A 88 -3.41 -9.74 13.85
C GLU A 88 -3.39 -9.16 12.44
N PHE A 89 -4.54 -9.07 11.78
CA PHE A 89 -4.63 -8.47 10.45
C PHE A 89 -4.23 -6.99 10.46
N LYS A 90 -4.68 -6.22 11.45
CA LYS A 90 -4.28 -4.81 11.60
C LYS A 90 -2.79 -4.69 11.86
N SER A 91 -2.24 -5.52 12.74
CA SER A 91 -0.81 -5.52 13.07
C SER A 91 0.05 -5.90 11.88
N LEU A 92 -0.37 -6.88 11.08
CA LEU A 92 0.32 -7.25 9.83
C LEU A 92 0.38 -6.07 8.86
N ASN A 93 -0.74 -5.36 8.65
CA ASN A 93 -0.77 -4.21 7.75
C ASN A 93 0.10 -3.05 8.26
N VAL A 94 0.09 -2.77 9.55
CA VAL A 94 0.98 -1.78 10.16
C VAL A 94 2.44 -2.18 9.99
N TYR A 95 2.78 -3.44 10.24
CA TYR A 95 4.14 -3.96 10.07
C TYR A 95 4.63 -3.83 8.63
N VAL A 96 3.83 -4.27 7.66
CA VAL A 96 4.15 -4.16 6.23
C VAL A 96 4.36 -2.71 5.82
N ALA A 97 3.45 -1.82 6.21
CA ALA A 97 3.54 -0.40 5.87
C ALA A 97 4.81 0.25 6.45
N ILE A 98 5.17 -0.04 7.70
CA ILE A 98 6.41 0.44 8.31
C ILE A 98 7.63 -0.11 7.55
N GLY A 99 7.62 -1.38 7.20
CA GLY A 99 8.69 -2.01 6.43
C GLY A 99 8.88 -1.42 5.03
N LEU A 100 7.78 -1.04 4.37
CA LEU A 100 7.84 -0.30 3.08
C LEU A 100 8.35 1.13 3.27
N LEU A 101 8.04 1.77 4.40
CA LEU A 101 8.50 3.13 4.71
C LEU A 101 9.93 3.18 5.26
N GLN A 102 10.48 2.06 5.74
CA GLN A 102 11.79 2.01 6.39
C GLN A 102 12.90 2.75 5.61
N PRO A 103 13.02 2.64 4.27
CA PRO A 103 14.04 3.35 3.53
C PRO A 103 13.92 4.88 3.54
N PHE A 104 12.76 5.39 3.94
CA PHE A 104 12.46 6.82 4.04
C PHE A 104 12.62 7.37 5.45
N LEU A 105 12.41 6.55 6.50
CA LEU A 105 12.27 7.01 7.89
C LEU A 105 13.47 7.83 8.40
N GLY A 106 14.70 7.52 7.95
CA GLY A 106 15.90 8.29 8.29
C GLY A 106 16.13 9.55 7.45
N LYS A 107 15.27 9.82 6.46
CA LYS A 107 15.41 10.89 5.46
C LYS A 107 14.27 11.90 5.51
N ILE A 108 13.22 11.60 6.26
CA ILE A 108 12.05 12.44 6.44
C ILE A 108 12.26 13.26 7.70
N GLU A 109 12.30 14.59 7.55
CA GLU A 109 12.50 15.52 8.68
C GLU A 109 11.25 15.56 9.58
N ASN A 110 10.07 15.57 8.98
CA ASN A 110 8.81 15.65 9.70
C ASN A 110 7.93 14.41 9.46
N GLN A 111 8.11 13.37 10.28
CA GLN A 111 7.31 12.15 10.21
C GLN A 111 5.83 12.42 10.49
N GLU A 112 5.51 13.42 11.32
CA GLU A 112 4.13 13.78 11.61
C GLU A 112 3.37 14.27 10.37
N PHE A 113 4.05 14.89 9.40
CA PHE A 113 3.43 15.33 8.15
C PHE A 113 2.83 14.16 7.35
N ILE A 114 3.52 13.00 7.33
CA ILE A 114 3.05 11.81 6.59
C ILE A 114 1.93 11.10 7.36
N PHE A 115 1.98 11.09 8.68
CA PHE A 115 1.12 10.25 9.49
C PHE A 115 -0.03 11.01 10.15
N ARG A 116 0.17 12.30 10.50
CA ARG A 116 -0.85 13.14 11.11
C ARG A 116 -1.74 13.80 10.08
N GLN A 117 -2.67 13.07 9.51
CA GLN A 117 -3.77 13.68 8.77
C GLN A 117 -5.01 13.77 9.65
N LYS A 118 -5.77 14.88 9.46
CA LYS A 118 -6.88 15.40 10.24
C LYS A 118 -7.75 14.38 10.98
N SER A 119 -7.83 14.56 12.30
CA SER A 119 -9.00 14.48 13.20
C SER A 119 -9.81 13.19 13.33
N ASN A 120 -9.36 12.00 12.99
CA ASN A 120 -10.00 10.82 13.56
C ASN A 120 -9.39 10.57 14.93
N LYS A 121 -10.21 10.60 16.00
CA LYS A 121 -9.76 10.27 17.35
C LYS A 121 -9.08 8.92 17.30
N LEU A 122 -7.77 8.91 17.58
CA LEU A 122 -6.99 7.69 17.70
C LEU A 122 -7.62 6.82 18.79
N ASP A 123 -8.01 5.61 18.45
CA ASP A 123 -8.36 4.61 19.44
C ASP A 123 -7.07 4.12 20.12
N LYS A 124 -6.76 4.72 21.27
CA LYS A 124 -5.57 4.36 22.05
C LYS A 124 -5.58 2.91 22.52
N SER A 125 -6.77 2.36 22.79
CA SER A 125 -6.93 0.96 23.19
C SER A 125 -6.49 0.04 22.04
N GLU A 126 -6.99 0.28 20.85
CA GLU A 126 -6.64 -0.48 19.66
C GLU A 126 -5.16 -0.32 19.28
N ALA A 127 -4.61 0.90 19.36
CA ALA A 127 -3.18 1.14 19.13
C ALA A 127 -2.30 0.36 20.12
N ASN A 128 -2.72 0.24 21.39
CA ASN A 128 -2.00 -0.55 22.39
C ASN A 128 -2.08 -2.06 22.09
N LEU A 129 -3.22 -2.56 21.63
CA LEU A 129 -3.35 -3.96 21.20
C LEU A 129 -2.43 -4.26 20.02
N ILE A 130 -2.39 -3.40 19.01
CA ILE A 130 -1.47 -3.54 17.86
C ILE A 130 -0.01 -3.53 18.32
N LYS A 131 0.39 -2.60 19.19
CA LYS A 131 1.76 -2.55 19.75
C LYS A 131 2.11 -3.82 20.51
N SER A 132 1.20 -4.35 21.31
CA SER A 132 1.38 -5.61 22.05
C SER A 132 1.52 -6.79 21.09
N GLU A 133 0.67 -6.86 20.09
CA GLU A 133 0.69 -7.89 19.07
C GLU A 133 2.00 -7.91 18.28
N LEU A 134 2.50 -6.73 17.87
CA LEU A 134 3.76 -6.58 17.14
C LEU A 134 5.01 -6.97 17.98
N ARG A 135 4.92 -6.89 19.31
CA ARG A 135 6.00 -7.34 20.21
C ARG A 135 6.04 -8.85 20.39
N ASN A 136 4.86 -9.46 20.47
CA ASN A 136 4.71 -10.85 20.89
C ASN A 136 4.77 -11.82 19.71
N ASN A 137 4.55 -11.35 18.49
CA ASN A 137 4.46 -12.16 17.29
C ASN A 137 5.54 -11.82 16.27
N ASN A 138 6.09 -12.84 15.66
CA ASN A 138 7.13 -12.69 14.64
C ASN A 138 6.52 -12.40 13.26
N TYR A 139 6.14 -11.15 13.02
CA TYR A 139 5.66 -10.69 11.71
C TYR A 139 6.78 -10.66 10.66
N PHE A 140 8.03 -10.53 11.09
CA PHE A 140 9.18 -10.58 10.19
C PHE A 140 9.21 -11.88 9.39
N SER A 141 9.15 -13.04 10.04
CA SER A 141 9.13 -14.33 9.33
C SER A 141 7.95 -14.45 8.37
N ARG A 142 6.75 -14.07 8.81
CA ARG A 142 5.55 -14.09 7.95
C ARG A 142 5.71 -13.22 6.70
N CYS A 143 6.28 -12.03 6.84
CA CYS A 143 6.49 -11.13 5.70
C CYS A 143 7.63 -11.60 4.79
N GLN A 144 8.67 -12.26 5.32
CA GLN A 144 9.74 -12.82 4.50
C GLN A 144 9.27 -13.97 3.59
N GLU A 145 8.21 -14.67 3.95
CA GLU A 145 7.57 -15.67 3.09
C GLU A 145 6.81 -15.02 1.91
N LEU A 146 6.44 -13.75 2.02
CA LEU A 146 5.79 -13.00 0.94
C LEU A 146 6.83 -12.48 -0.05
N LYS A 147 7.01 -13.21 -1.16
CA LYS A 147 7.94 -12.80 -2.23
C LYS A 147 7.69 -11.37 -2.71
N SER A 148 6.41 -10.97 -2.82
CA SER A 148 5.98 -9.64 -3.20
C SER A 148 6.44 -8.55 -2.22
N TYR A 149 6.49 -8.83 -0.92
CA TYR A 149 7.00 -7.87 0.09
C TYR A 149 8.48 -7.58 -0.10
N LYS A 150 9.29 -8.62 -0.28
CA LYS A 150 10.74 -8.46 -0.53
C LYS A 150 10.98 -7.67 -1.83
N GLU A 151 10.27 -8.02 -2.89
CA GLU A 151 10.38 -7.35 -4.19
C GLU A 151 9.98 -5.87 -4.10
N CYS A 152 8.94 -5.51 -3.34
CA CYS A 152 8.58 -4.12 -3.04
C CYS A 152 9.72 -3.38 -2.35
N LYS A 153 10.33 -3.96 -1.32
CA LYS A 153 11.46 -3.33 -0.60
C LYS A 153 12.66 -3.07 -1.51
N ASP A 154 12.99 -4.00 -2.40
CA ASP A 154 14.11 -3.84 -3.33
C ASP A 154 13.82 -2.77 -4.41
N LEU A 155 12.60 -2.71 -4.91
CA LEU A 155 12.17 -1.64 -5.82
C LEU A 155 12.21 -0.27 -5.16
N LEU A 156 11.79 -0.16 -3.89
CA LEU A 156 11.83 1.10 -3.14
C LEU A 156 13.25 1.64 -2.99
N LYS A 157 14.24 0.78 -2.75
CA LYS A 157 15.66 1.20 -2.71
C LYS A 157 16.08 1.83 -4.05
N SER A 158 15.69 1.21 -5.16
CA SER A 158 16.00 1.72 -6.51
C SER A 158 15.27 3.03 -6.80
N ILE A 159 14.00 3.15 -6.42
CA ILE A 159 13.19 4.36 -6.58
C ILE A 159 13.79 5.52 -5.80
N ILE A 160 14.18 5.28 -4.55
CA ILE A 160 14.78 6.31 -3.68
C ILE A 160 16.08 6.84 -4.25
N ASN A 161 16.92 5.99 -4.81
CA ASN A 161 18.21 6.39 -5.39
C ASN A 161 18.06 7.23 -6.67
N GLN A 162 16.96 7.10 -7.37
CA GLN A 162 16.68 7.79 -8.64
C GLN A 162 15.59 8.87 -8.53
N ARG A 163 15.12 9.19 -7.31
CA ARG A 163 14.01 10.11 -7.12
C ARG A 163 14.33 11.54 -7.57
N THR A 164 13.31 12.20 -8.07
CA THR A 164 13.34 13.62 -8.46
C THR A 164 12.35 14.48 -7.68
N VAL A 165 11.63 13.88 -6.74
CA VAL A 165 10.66 14.53 -5.85
C VAL A 165 11.10 14.40 -4.38
N PRO A 166 10.61 15.25 -3.46
CA PRO A 166 10.92 15.15 -2.03
C PRO A 166 10.60 13.78 -1.44
N TYR A 167 11.34 13.37 -0.40
CA TYR A 167 11.12 12.07 0.27
C TYR A 167 9.74 11.98 0.89
N GLU A 168 9.28 13.06 1.52
CA GLU A 168 7.97 13.16 2.17
C GLU A 168 6.85 12.95 1.17
N GLN A 169 6.90 13.66 0.04
CA GLN A 169 5.90 13.55 -1.01
C GLN A 169 5.84 12.14 -1.60
N LEU A 170 7.00 11.55 -1.85
CA LEU A 170 7.09 10.21 -2.42
C LEU A 170 6.57 9.16 -1.43
N ALA A 171 7.03 9.21 -0.17
CA ALA A 171 6.60 8.29 0.88
C ALA A 171 5.10 8.38 1.14
N ASP A 172 4.55 9.59 1.25
CA ASP A 172 3.12 9.83 1.41
C ASP A 172 2.31 9.25 0.25
N SER A 173 2.76 9.52 -0.98
CA SER A 173 2.08 9.05 -2.19
C SER A 173 2.10 7.53 -2.33
N LEU A 174 3.21 6.88 -2.02
CA LEU A 174 3.33 5.42 -2.07
C LEU A 174 2.50 4.75 -0.98
N LEU A 175 2.51 5.30 0.23
CA LEU A 175 1.70 4.80 1.34
C LEU A 175 0.20 4.94 1.06
N HIS A 176 -0.23 6.10 0.56
CA HIS A 176 -1.60 6.32 0.10
C HIS A 176 -2.03 5.27 -0.91
N MET A 177 -1.21 5.00 -1.92
CA MET A 177 -1.54 4.03 -2.96
C MET A 177 -1.57 2.60 -2.43
N HIS A 178 -0.72 2.25 -1.46
CA HIS A 178 -0.75 0.96 -0.79
C HIS A 178 -2.08 0.75 -0.03
N PHE A 179 -2.46 1.70 0.81
CA PHE A 179 -3.70 1.60 1.57
C PHE A 179 -4.95 1.71 0.70
N ASN A 180 -4.90 2.49 -0.37
CA ASN A 180 -6.00 2.56 -1.33
C ASN A 180 -6.25 1.19 -2.02
N ARG A 181 -5.20 0.41 -2.28
CA ARG A 181 -5.33 -0.97 -2.80
C ARG A 181 -5.89 -1.94 -1.76
N LEU A 182 -5.45 -1.80 -0.51
CA LEU A 182 -5.89 -2.69 0.58
C LEU A 182 -7.33 -2.43 0.99
N PHE A 183 -7.71 -1.18 1.16
CA PHE A 183 -8.97 -0.82 1.80
C PHE A 183 -9.89 -0.04 0.88
N GLY A 184 -9.35 0.82 0.02
CA GLY A 184 -10.09 1.78 -0.78
C GLY A 184 -10.96 2.74 0.05
N ASP A 185 -10.59 2.98 1.30
CA ASP A 185 -11.30 3.78 2.29
C ASP A 185 -10.31 4.74 2.97
N LEU A 186 -10.55 6.05 2.83
CA LEU A 186 -9.69 7.09 3.38
C LEU A 186 -9.71 7.12 4.91
N ASP A 187 -10.85 6.83 5.54
CA ASP A 187 -10.94 6.83 7.00
C ASP A 187 -10.13 5.67 7.59
N LEU A 188 -10.14 4.51 6.94
CA LEU A 188 -9.27 3.40 7.31
C LEU A 188 -7.80 3.74 7.08
N GLU A 189 -7.44 4.35 5.95
CA GLU A 189 -6.08 4.81 5.70
C GLU A 189 -5.59 5.71 6.84
N PHE A 190 -6.38 6.73 7.22
CA PHE A 190 -6.00 7.65 8.29
C PHE A 190 -5.85 6.96 9.64
N ARG A 191 -6.69 5.98 9.97
CA ARG A 191 -6.52 5.17 11.19
C ARG A 191 -5.21 4.39 11.17
N TYR A 192 -4.88 3.74 10.06
CA TYR A 192 -3.62 3.00 9.93
C TYR A 192 -2.39 3.90 9.99
N ARG A 193 -2.44 5.08 9.40
CA ARG A 193 -1.38 6.09 9.53
C ARG A 193 -1.15 6.49 10.98
N ASN A 194 -2.20 6.67 11.76
CA ASN A 194 -2.10 6.94 13.19
C ASN A 194 -1.51 5.76 13.97
N TYR A 195 -1.88 4.51 13.66
CA TYR A 195 -1.27 3.34 14.29
C TYR A 195 0.22 3.23 13.98
N ILE A 196 0.63 3.50 12.74
CA ILE A 196 2.04 3.54 12.33
C ILE A 196 2.79 4.59 13.16
N LEU A 197 2.27 5.79 13.30
CA LEU A 197 2.89 6.85 14.08
C LEU A 197 3.08 6.43 15.56
N GLU A 198 2.06 5.82 16.16
CA GLU A 198 2.12 5.31 17.54
C GLU A 198 3.17 4.21 17.71
N VAL A 199 3.29 3.31 16.75
CA VAL A 199 4.30 2.25 16.76
C VAL A 199 5.70 2.84 16.60
N LEU A 200 5.92 3.77 15.69
CA LEU A 200 7.20 4.44 15.47
C LEU A 200 7.62 5.26 16.70
N ASN A 201 6.69 5.97 17.35
CA ASN A 201 6.97 6.71 18.58
C ASN A 201 7.32 5.76 19.73
N ALA A 202 6.63 4.63 19.84
CA ALA A 202 6.95 3.62 20.85
C ALA A 202 8.37 3.05 20.65
N THR A 203 8.77 2.84 19.40
CA THR A 203 10.11 2.33 19.06
C THR A 203 11.20 3.36 19.40
N LYS A 204 10.98 4.63 19.11
CA LYS A 204 11.89 5.72 19.53
C LYS A 204 12.06 5.81 21.04
N ASN A 205 11.02 5.48 21.80
CA ASN A 205 11.03 5.48 23.27
C ASN A 205 11.55 4.16 23.88
N GLY A 206 12.29 3.35 23.11
CA GLY A 206 12.97 2.15 23.59
C GLY A 206 12.12 0.88 23.61
N ILE A 207 10.91 0.93 23.06
CA ILE A 207 10.09 -0.27 22.90
C ILE A 207 10.60 -1.07 21.69
N ARG A 208 11.15 -2.24 21.95
CA ARG A 208 11.67 -3.11 20.90
C ARG A 208 10.52 -3.73 20.10
N ILE A 209 10.37 -3.30 18.85
CA ILE A 209 9.53 -3.95 17.83
C ILE A 209 10.49 -4.30 16.70
N ASP A 210 10.55 -5.58 16.35
CA ASP A 210 11.45 -6.04 15.29
C ASP A 210 10.86 -5.65 13.93
N ILE A 211 11.39 -4.57 13.35
CA ILE A 211 10.92 -3.98 12.09
C ILE A 211 11.95 -4.19 10.96
N ASN A 212 13.03 -4.95 11.21
CA ASN A 212 14.15 -5.13 10.27
C ASN A 212 13.83 -6.01 9.06
#